data_a65d83425a2e88f0d17d8a15494ff77c
#
_entry.id   a65d83425a2e88f0d17d8a15494ff77c
#
_cell.length_a   1.000
_cell.length_b   1.000
_cell.length_c   1.000
_cell.angle_alpha   90.00
_cell.angle_beta   90.00
_cell.angle_gamma   90.00
#
_symmetry.space_group_name_H-M   'P 1'
#
loop_
_entity.id
_entity.type
_entity.pdbx_description
1 polymer ?
#
loop_
_entity_poly.entity_id
_entity_poly.type
_entity_poly.pdbx_seq_one_letter_code
_entity_poly.pdbx_strand_id
1 'polypeptide(L)'
;GRTFIIKDLGIIGVSKGKLVFKVVFDGHRNGIFYLIGTPVLDEVNQVLSFEDIDFEIKTKSFLLKSAQWLMSKSLINQIKAKSSIDLSQKLSAVKSQLMGKLNGKINDGVMAETSINDLRIMNLLLSSNSITIRTSITGDLKVTLD
;
A
#
# COMPACT_ATOMS: atom_id res chain seq x y z
N GLY A 1 0.70 15.86 -28.71
CA GLY A 1 0.87 15.71 -27.27
C GLY A 1 1.78 14.54 -26.93
N ARG A 2 2.45 14.65 -25.80
CA ARG A 2 3.26 13.54 -25.27
C ARG A 2 2.37 12.71 -24.36
N THR A 3 2.17 11.45 -24.73
CA THR A 3 1.44 10.49 -23.90
C THR A 3 2.43 9.59 -23.17
N PHE A 4 2.07 9.21 -21.96
CA PHE A 4 2.76 8.18 -21.23
C PHE A 4 1.74 7.35 -20.45
N ILE A 5 2.09 6.12 -20.16
CA ILE A 5 1.25 5.17 -19.46
C ILE A 5 2.04 4.68 -18.25
N ILE A 6 1.40 4.71 -17.07
CA ILE A 6 1.96 4.07 -15.90
C ILE A 6 1.75 2.57 -16.02
N LYS A 7 2.85 1.83 -16.10
CA LYS A 7 2.84 0.35 -16.17
C LYS A 7 2.79 -0.28 -14.81
N ASP A 8 3.50 0.29 -13.86
CA ASP A 8 3.59 -0.25 -12.51
C ASP A 8 3.82 0.88 -11.50
N LEU A 9 3.22 0.73 -10.33
CA LEU A 9 3.33 1.64 -9.20
C LEU A 9 3.43 0.80 -7.93
N GLY A 10 4.54 0.87 -7.24
CA GLY A 10 4.76 0.08 -6.03
C GLY A 10 5.46 0.85 -4.93
N ILE A 11 5.18 0.49 -3.69
CA ILE A 11 5.86 1.01 -2.51
C ILE A 11 7.15 0.21 -2.34
N ILE A 12 8.29 0.90 -2.27
CA ILE A 12 9.60 0.25 -2.14
C ILE A 12 10.29 0.53 -0.81
N GLY A 13 9.81 1.49 -0.03
CA GLY A 13 10.43 1.78 1.26
C GLY A 13 9.92 3.04 1.91
N VAL A 14 10.63 3.43 2.96
CA VAL A 14 10.39 4.64 3.74
C VAL A 14 11.68 5.47 3.75
N SER A 15 11.54 6.75 3.52
CA SER A 15 12.65 7.70 3.60
C SER A 15 12.17 9.00 4.24
N LYS A 16 12.85 9.42 5.30
CA LYS A 16 12.56 10.67 6.02
C LYS A 16 11.08 10.79 6.45
N GLY A 17 10.49 9.68 6.90
CA GLY A 17 9.10 9.66 7.36
C GLY A 17 8.05 9.70 6.25
N LYS A 18 8.44 9.48 5.00
CA LYS A 18 7.53 9.40 3.85
C LYS A 18 7.69 8.07 3.12
N LEU A 19 6.62 7.61 2.50
CA LEU A 19 6.69 6.42 1.64
C LEU A 19 7.36 6.76 0.33
N VAL A 20 8.19 5.83 -0.15
CA VAL A 20 8.86 5.94 -1.45
C VAL A 20 8.18 4.99 -2.42
N PHE A 21 7.80 5.53 -3.57
CA PHE A 21 7.16 4.80 -4.66
C PHE A 21 8.10 4.69 -5.84
N LYS A 22 8.10 3.51 -6.45
CA LYS A 22 8.72 3.29 -7.75
C LYS A 22 7.63 3.32 -8.81
N VAL A 23 7.78 4.17 -9.82
CA VAL A 23 6.87 4.28 -10.94
C VAL A 23 7.58 3.85 -12.20
N VAL A 24 7.05 2.82 -12.85
CA VAL A 24 7.50 2.37 -14.17
C VAL A 24 6.53 2.93 -15.21
N PHE A 25 7.06 3.62 -16.18
CA PHE A 25 6.24 4.23 -17.23
C PHE A 25 6.70 3.84 -18.62
N ASP A 26 5.77 3.90 -19.55
CA ASP A 26 5.97 3.64 -20.96
C ASP A 26 5.24 4.71 -21.80
N GLY A 27 5.68 4.94 -23.00
CA GLY A 27 5.06 5.92 -23.90
C GLY A 27 6.05 6.43 -24.92
N HIS A 28 6.10 7.74 -25.13
CA HIS A 28 7.11 8.34 -25.99
C HIS A 28 8.53 8.01 -25.54
N ARG A 29 8.72 7.82 -24.24
CA ARG A 29 9.93 7.27 -23.62
C ARG A 29 9.54 6.33 -22.49
N ASN A 30 10.38 5.35 -22.27
CA ASN A 30 10.23 4.40 -21.17
C ASN A 30 11.20 4.78 -20.06
N GLY A 31 10.83 4.46 -18.83
CA GLY A 31 11.75 4.69 -17.73
C GLY A 31 11.14 4.39 -16.36
N ILE A 32 11.93 4.74 -15.37
CA ILE A 32 11.59 4.59 -13.96
C ILE A 32 11.87 5.93 -13.28
N PHE A 33 10.93 6.34 -12.44
CA PHE A 33 11.16 7.45 -11.53
C PHE A 33 10.63 7.13 -10.14
N TYR A 34 11.04 7.91 -9.17
CA TYR A 34 10.69 7.69 -7.77
C TYR A 34 9.94 8.89 -7.23
N LEU A 35 8.91 8.61 -6.46
CA LEU A 35 8.08 9.59 -5.78
C LEU A 35 8.16 9.37 -4.27
N ILE A 36 7.93 10.43 -3.53
CA ILE A 36 7.68 10.38 -2.10
C ILE A 36 6.27 10.87 -1.82
N GLY A 37 5.64 10.35 -0.78
CA GLY A 37 4.31 10.77 -0.37
C GLY A 37 4.01 10.41 1.07
N THR A 38 3.09 11.16 1.66
CA THR A 38 2.61 10.93 3.01
C THR A 38 1.33 10.10 2.96
N PRO A 39 1.28 8.91 3.58
CA PRO A 39 0.08 8.10 3.60
C PRO A 39 -0.98 8.71 4.50
N VAL A 40 -2.22 8.67 4.06
CA VAL A 40 -3.40 9.09 4.81
C VAL A 40 -4.41 7.96 4.81
N LEU A 41 -4.75 7.49 6.00
CA LEU A 41 -5.71 6.41 6.18
C LEU A 41 -7.10 7.00 6.48
N ASP A 42 -8.07 6.68 5.65
CA ASP A 42 -9.48 6.80 5.99
C ASP A 42 -9.88 5.50 6.71
N GLU A 43 -9.91 5.56 8.03
CA GLU A 43 -10.21 4.39 8.87
C GLU A 43 -11.64 3.90 8.68
N VAL A 44 -12.59 4.81 8.48
CA VAL A 44 -14.01 4.45 8.33
C VAL A 44 -14.25 3.67 7.06
N ASN A 45 -13.73 4.16 5.94
CA ASN A 45 -13.91 3.55 4.61
C ASN A 45 -12.80 2.56 4.25
N GLN A 46 -11.78 2.43 5.10
CA GLN A 46 -10.60 1.58 4.86
C GLN A 46 -9.95 1.88 3.51
N VAL A 47 -9.70 3.15 3.26
CA VAL A 47 -9.02 3.63 2.06
C VAL A 47 -7.70 4.28 2.44
N LEU A 48 -6.63 3.86 1.78
CA LEU A 48 -5.32 4.46 1.90
C LEU A 48 -5.08 5.38 0.71
N SER A 49 -4.82 6.64 0.97
CA SER A 49 -4.46 7.63 -0.03
C SER A 49 -3.13 8.29 0.32
N PHE A 50 -2.63 9.13 -0.57
CA PHE A 50 -1.33 9.78 -0.37
C PHE A 50 -1.44 11.26 -0.63
N GLU A 51 -0.87 12.05 0.28
CA GLU A 51 -0.76 13.49 0.19
C GLU A 51 0.69 13.89 0.01
N ASP A 52 0.91 15.15 -0.34
CA ASP A 52 2.26 15.74 -0.50
C ASP A 52 3.16 14.90 -1.41
N ILE A 53 2.58 14.40 -2.50
CA ILE A 53 3.31 13.63 -3.50
C ILE A 53 4.28 14.56 -4.24
N ASP A 54 5.55 14.21 -4.21
CA ASP A 54 6.60 14.92 -4.93
C ASP A 54 7.61 13.92 -5.50
N PHE A 55 8.43 14.40 -6.40
CA PHE A 55 9.54 13.60 -6.91
C PHE A 55 10.62 13.45 -5.83
N GLU A 56 11.19 12.27 -5.75
CA GLU A 56 12.37 12.04 -4.93
C GLU A 56 13.53 12.91 -5.46
N ILE A 57 14.42 13.37 -4.57
CA ILE A 57 15.42 14.40 -4.89
C ILE A 57 16.29 14.02 -6.09
N LYS A 58 16.75 12.78 -6.17
CA LYS A 58 17.58 12.31 -7.30
C LYS A 58 16.79 12.32 -8.61
N THR A 59 15.54 11.88 -8.57
CA THR A 59 14.60 11.92 -9.70
C THR A 59 14.36 13.35 -10.15
N LYS A 60 14.10 14.26 -9.20
CA LYS A 60 13.87 15.69 -9.48
C LYS A 60 15.07 16.32 -10.17
N SER A 61 16.27 16.05 -9.70
CA SER A 61 17.50 16.55 -10.31
C SER A 61 17.71 16.03 -11.72
N PHE A 62 17.40 14.77 -11.96
CA PHE A 62 17.45 14.16 -13.29
C PHE A 62 16.41 14.77 -14.23
N LEU A 63 15.17 14.94 -13.77
CA LEU A 63 14.06 15.48 -14.56
C LEU A 63 14.26 16.92 -14.95
N LEU A 64 14.84 17.74 -14.07
CA LEU A 64 15.19 19.13 -14.38
C LEU A 64 16.17 19.25 -15.55
N LYS A 65 17.00 18.24 -15.74
CA LYS A 65 18.01 18.23 -16.81
C LYS A 65 17.50 17.59 -18.11
N SER A 66 16.61 16.61 -18.04
CA SER A 66 16.30 15.76 -19.18
C SER A 66 14.82 15.59 -19.52
N ALA A 67 13.91 15.87 -18.61
CA ALA A 67 12.49 15.55 -18.81
C ALA A 67 11.54 16.44 -17.99
N GLN A 68 11.65 17.75 -18.13
CA GLN A 68 10.79 18.71 -17.42
C GLN A 68 9.29 18.44 -17.60
N TRP A 69 8.91 17.82 -18.70
CA TRP A 69 7.51 17.50 -19.00
C TRP A 69 6.89 16.51 -17.99
N LEU A 70 7.70 15.68 -17.34
CA LEU A 70 7.24 14.78 -16.29
C LEU A 70 6.82 15.52 -15.00
N MET A 71 7.19 16.77 -14.85
CA MET A 71 6.83 17.58 -13.69
C MET A 71 5.48 18.29 -13.83
N SER A 72 4.68 17.93 -14.82
CA SER A 72 3.38 18.56 -15.03
C SER A 72 2.38 18.21 -13.90
N LYS A 73 1.52 19.17 -13.56
CA LYS A 73 0.43 18.95 -12.61
C LYS A 73 -0.49 17.81 -13.04
N SER A 74 -0.66 17.62 -14.34
CA SER A 74 -1.47 16.55 -14.91
C SER A 74 -0.92 15.17 -14.52
N LEU A 75 0.39 14.97 -14.58
CA LEU A 75 1.03 13.73 -14.17
C LEU A 75 0.83 13.45 -12.68
N ILE A 76 1.11 14.43 -11.83
CA ILE A 76 0.94 14.31 -10.39
C ILE A 76 -0.52 13.97 -10.05
N ASN A 77 -1.49 14.62 -10.68
CA ASN A 77 -2.90 14.34 -10.46
C ASN A 77 -3.30 12.93 -10.91
N GLN A 78 -2.77 12.43 -12.01
CA GLN A 78 -2.98 11.05 -12.44
C GLN A 78 -2.41 10.04 -11.44
N ILE A 79 -1.23 10.32 -10.90
CA ILE A 79 -0.60 9.47 -9.90
C ILE A 79 -1.42 9.48 -8.61
N LYS A 80 -1.87 10.64 -8.15
CA LYS A 80 -2.75 10.75 -6.98
C LYS A 80 -4.03 9.93 -7.15
N ALA A 81 -4.66 10.01 -8.32
CA ALA A 81 -5.87 9.25 -8.60
C ALA A 81 -5.66 7.73 -8.58
N LYS A 82 -4.49 7.27 -9.02
CA LYS A 82 -4.15 5.84 -9.05
C LYS A 82 -3.52 5.33 -7.75
N SER A 83 -3.11 6.21 -6.87
CA SER A 83 -2.45 5.83 -5.62
C SER A 83 -3.41 5.59 -4.46
N SER A 84 -4.68 5.84 -4.65
CA SER A 84 -5.71 5.47 -3.67
C SER A 84 -5.95 3.97 -3.70
N ILE A 85 -5.89 3.33 -2.54
CA ILE A 85 -6.01 1.89 -2.39
C ILE A 85 -7.21 1.57 -1.50
N ASP A 86 -8.16 0.82 -2.04
CA ASP A 86 -9.24 0.26 -1.24
C ASP A 86 -8.70 -0.96 -0.48
N LEU A 87 -8.52 -0.80 0.82
CA LEU A 87 -7.97 -1.84 1.69
C LEU A 87 -8.97 -2.95 1.99
N SER A 88 -10.27 -2.69 1.86
CA SER A 88 -11.30 -3.67 2.22
C SER A 88 -11.19 -4.96 1.41
N GLN A 89 -10.93 -4.86 0.12
CA GLN A 89 -10.72 -6.04 -0.74
C GLN A 89 -9.46 -6.81 -0.37
N LYS A 90 -8.37 -6.09 -0.12
CA LYS A 90 -7.09 -6.71 0.27
C LYS A 90 -7.20 -7.38 1.64
N LEU A 91 -7.89 -6.76 2.57
CA LEU A 91 -8.13 -7.31 3.90
C LEU A 91 -9.04 -8.54 3.87
N SER A 92 -10.01 -8.59 2.95
CA SER A 92 -10.82 -9.78 2.73
C SER A 92 -9.98 -10.99 2.34
N ALA A 93 -9.01 -10.82 1.45
CA ALA A 93 -8.10 -11.89 1.05
C ALA A 93 -7.22 -12.36 2.23
N VAL A 94 -6.67 -11.42 3.00
CA VAL A 94 -5.88 -11.72 4.20
C VAL A 94 -6.72 -12.45 5.24
N LYS A 95 -7.95 -12.01 5.47
CA LYS A 95 -8.91 -12.65 6.37
C LYS A 95 -9.14 -14.12 5.98
N SER A 96 -9.38 -14.39 4.72
CA SER A 96 -9.58 -15.75 4.22
C SER A 96 -8.34 -16.63 4.43
N GLN A 97 -7.15 -16.09 4.19
CA GLN A 97 -5.89 -16.80 4.43
C GLN A 97 -5.68 -17.12 5.91
N LEU A 98 -5.96 -16.16 6.79
CA LEU A 98 -5.84 -16.36 8.24
C LEU A 98 -6.83 -17.43 8.73
N MET A 99 -8.08 -17.39 8.27
CA MET A 99 -9.06 -18.41 8.62
C MET A 99 -8.63 -19.79 8.15
N GLY A 100 -8.09 -19.91 6.96
CA GLY A 100 -7.57 -21.18 6.44
C GLY A 100 -6.40 -21.74 7.27
N LYS A 101 -5.54 -20.87 7.79
CA LYS A 101 -4.40 -21.29 8.63
C LYS A 101 -4.79 -21.61 10.07
N LEU A 102 -5.81 -20.96 10.60
CA LEU A 102 -6.23 -21.09 11.99
C LEU A 102 -7.31 -22.13 12.19
N ASN A 103 -7.91 -22.65 11.13
CA ASN A 103 -8.89 -23.72 11.19
C ASN A 103 -8.23 -25.07 10.99
N GLY A 104 -8.72 -26.07 11.71
CA GLY A 104 -8.33 -27.46 11.58
C GLY A 104 -7.54 -27.99 12.77
N LYS A 105 -6.80 -29.06 12.53
CA LYS A 105 -6.00 -29.73 13.54
C LYS A 105 -4.74 -28.92 13.85
N ILE A 106 -4.63 -28.46 15.09
CA ILE A 106 -3.44 -27.74 15.57
C ILE A 106 -2.38 -28.76 16.03
N ASN A 107 -2.81 -29.80 16.76
CA ASN A 107 -1.96 -30.83 17.30
C ASN A 107 -2.80 -32.09 17.50
N ASP A 108 -2.17 -33.22 17.90
CA ASP A 108 -2.90 -34.44 18.18
C ASP A 108 -3.95 -34.22 19.27
N GLY A 109 -5.22 -34.52 18.95
CA GLY A 109 -6.33 -34.32 19.84
C GLY A 109 -6.79 -32.86 20.02
N VAL A 110 -6.26 -31.93 19.23
CA VAL A 110 -6.63 -30.52 19.33
C VAL A 110 -7.12 -30.01 17.99
N MET A 111 -8.38 -29.59 17.93
CA MET A 111 -9.01 -28.99 16.77
C MET A 111 -9.36 -27.53 17.05
N ALA A 112 -9.18 -26.66 16.08
CA ALA A 112 -9.55 -25.25 16.17
C ALA A 112 -10.53 -24.87 15.07
N GLU A 113 -11.55 -24.13 15.45
CA GLU A 113 -12.46 -23.44 14.53
C GLU A 113 -12.36 -21.94 14.78
N THR A 114 -12.03 -21.19 13.74
CA THR A 114 -11.84 -19.75 13.81
C THR A 114 -12.80 -19.05 12.87
N SER A 115 -13.49 -18.06 13.39
CA SER A 115 -14.31 -17.14 12.61
C SER A 115 -13.81 -15.71 12.83
N ILE A 116 -13.35 -15.06 11.77
CA ILE A 116 -12.95 -13.67 11.80
C ILE A 116 -14.11 -12.84 11.26
N ASN A 117 -14.69 -11.99 12.12
CA ASN A 117 -15.85 -11.17 11.77
C ASN A 117 -15.42 -9.85 11.16
N ASP A 118 -14.32 -9.28 11.66
CA ASP A 118 -13.81 -8.00 11.20
C ASP A 118 -12.27 -7.99 11.23
N LEU A 119 -11.69 -7.40 10.20
CA LEU A 119 -10.25 -7.16 10.08
C LEU A 119 -10.07 -5.76 9.49
N ARG A 120 -9.46 -4.86 10.26
CA ARG A 120 -9.33 -3.45 9.90
C ARG A 120 -7.94 -2.94 10.18
N ILE A 121 -7.48 -2.01 9.37
CA ILE A 121 -6.31 -1.21 9.67
C ILE A 121 -6.76 0.02 10.48
N MET A 122 -6.20 0.17 11.69
CA MET A 122 -6.55 1.24 12.60
C MET A 122 -5.61 2.43 12.46
N ASN A 123 -4.34 2.18 12.15
CA ASN A 123 -3.34 3.23 12.18
C ASN A 123 -2.11 2.83 11.36
N LEU A 124 -1.48 3.83 10.78
CA LEU A 124 -0.19 3.74 10.12
C LEU A 124 0.77 4.73 10.80
N LEU A 125 1.90 4.23 11.28
CA LEU A 125 2.94 5.05 11.92
C LEU A 125 4.22 4.94 11.11
N LEU A 126 4.69 6.06 10.62
CA LEU A 126 5.95 6.16 9.90
C LEU A 126 7.03 6.73 10.80
N SER A 127 8.16 6.03 10.88
CA SER A 127 9.40 6.57 11.41
C SER A 127 10.30 7.01 10.26
N SER A 128 11.55 7.37 10.55
CA SER A 128 12.50 7.77 9.50
C SER A 128 12.80 6.66 8.50
N ASN A 129 12.66 5.38 8.90
CA ASN A 129 13.09 4.23 8.08
C ASN A 129 12.18 3.00 8.21
N SER A 130 11.03 3.14 8.87
CA SER A 130 10.11 2.01 9.07
C SER A 130 8.65 2.44 9.02
N ILE A 131 7.78 1.48 8.77
CA ILE A 131 6.33 1.62 8.84
C ILE A 131 5.78 0.60 9.84
N THR A 132 4.93 1.07 10.74
CA THR A 132 4.19 0.23 11.68
C THR A 132 2.72 0.31 11.34
N ILE A 133 2.09 -0.84 11.16
CA ILE A 133 0.68 -0.96 10.85
C ILE A 133 -0.02 -1.56 12.07
N ARG A 134 -0.97 -0.82 12.64
CA ARG A 134 -1.81 -1.32 13.72
C ARG A 134 -3.10 -1.85 13.11
N THR A 135 -3.42 -3.09 13.44
CA THR A 135 -4.57 -3.82 12.90
C THR A 135 -5.47 -4.27 14.05
N SER A 136 -6.77 -4.17 13.86
CA SER A 136 -7.78 -4.73 14.75
C SER A 136 -8.39 -5.97 14.11
N ILE A 137 -8.44 -7.07 14.88
CA ILE A 137 -9.08 -8.32 14.48
C ILE A 137 -10.13 -8.66 15.51
N THR A 138 -11.36 -8.87 15.05
CA THR A 138 -12.48 -9.32 15.89
C THR A 138 -12.98 -10.65 15.37
N GLY A 139 -13.14 -11.62 16.26
CA GLY A 139 -13.59 -12.93 15.86
C GLY A 139 -13.78 -13.88 17.03
N ASP A 140 -14.10 -15.13 16.71
CA ASP A 140 -14.33 -16.19 17.65
C ASP A 140 -13.37 -17.34 17.39
N LEU A 141 -12.86 -17.93 18.45
CA LEU A 141 -12.02 -19.12 18.41
C LEU A 141 -12.65 -20.21 19.28
N LYS A 142 -12.94 -21.36 18.68
CA LYS A 142 -13.38 -22.55 19.39
C LYS A 142 -12.30 -23.61 19.31
N VAL A 143 -11.89 -24.10 20.46
CA VAL A 143 -10.91 -25.19 20.59
C VAL A 143 -11.61 -26.42 21.13
N THR A 144 -11.48 -27.54 20.43
CA THR A 144 -12.02 -28.81 20.85
C THR A 144 -10.88 -29.77 21.16
N LEU A 145 -10.94 -30.40 22.31
CA LEU A 145 -9.98 -31.41 22.77
C LEU A 145 -10.63 -32.78 22.71
N ASP A 146 -9.95 -33.72 22.10
CA ASP A 146 -10.37 -35.13 22.05
C ASP A 146 -9.70 -35.92 23.14
#